data_a42f5d50629f79ba37cf963e39463bb6
#
_entry.id   a42f5d50629f79ba37cf963e39463bb6
#
_cell.length_a   1.000
_cell.length_b   1.000
_cell.length_c   1.000
_cell.angle_alpha   90.00
_cell.angle_beta   90.00
_cell.angle_gamma   90.00
#
_symmetry.space_group_name_H-M   'P 1'
#
loop_
_entity.id
_entity.type
_entity.pdbx_description
1 polymer ?
#
loop_
_entity_poly.entity_id
_entity_poly.type
_entity_poly.pdbx_seq_one_letter_code
_entity_poly.pdbx_strand_id
1 'polypeptide(L)'
;MASVVTALPAETAVASPTIAIPEVPETQAAVRAVPARLEVRMGRAASLGAGINWLTLGVIVAFHIGAIAALFFFTWQRLVVMLVLYVVAINVGIGMCYHRLLTHRGWQAPKWLEYAMSVCATLTLEGGPIFWVATHRVHHQHSDREGDPHTPREGGGWAHAGWIIWGNALHAQTTALGRYVPDLERNRFYVWLSKYHWIPLTVSGALLFGLGWLAGGWRSAVGMLLWGVFLRVTLGLHATWLVNSATHMWGSRRFETRDDSRNNWWVALLTGGEGWHNNHHAHPVSARHGLAWYEIDPNYWGIWLLSKVGLARRVHVAQFDPANPRPAGN
;
A
#
# COMPACT_ATOMS: atom_id res chain seq x y z
N MET A 1 -45.65 72.09 15.47
CA MET A 1 -46.32 70.90 16.01
C MET A 1 -45.23 70.03 16.71
N ALA A 2 -45.23 70.09 18.03
CA ALA A 2 -44.26 69.42 18.87
C ALA A 2 -44.75 68.00 19.23
N SER A 3 -43.96 66.97 18.94
CA SER A 3 -44.30 65.62 19.33
C SER A 3 -43.59 65.30 20.69
N VAL A 4 -44.40 64.99 21.67
CA VAL A 4 -44.05 64.60 23.05
C VAL A 4 -43.57 63.19 23.00
N VAL A 5 -42.31 62.95 23.50
CA VAL A 5 -41.75 61.61 23.73
C VAL A 5 -41.99 61.30 25.21
N THR A 6 -42.88 60.36 25.49
CA THR A 6 -43.14 59.81 26.82
C THR A 6 -42.06 58.79 27.19
N ALA A 7 -41.35 59.01 28.30
CA ALA A 7 -40.39 58.09 28.90
C ALA A 7 -41.12 56.95 29.66
N LEU A 8 -40.69 55.72 29.42
CA LEU A 8 -41.11 54.53 30.17
C LEU A 8 -40.28 54.41 31.49
N PRO A 9 -40.85 53.89 32.57
CA PRO A 9 -40.16 53.81 33.85
C PRO A 9 -39.15 52.64 33.87
N ALA A 10 -38.08 52.85 34.64
CA ALA A 10 -36.99 51.88 34.85
C ALA A 10 -37.46 50.61 35.56
N GLU A 11 -37.21 49.49 34.98
CA GLU A 11 -37.39 48.14 35.54
C GLU A 11 -36.35 47.88 36.64
N THR A 12 -36.80 47.55 37.83
CA THR A 12 -35.97 47.17 39.01
C THR A 12 -35.34 45.83 38.74
N ALA A 13 -33.99 45.78 38.73
CA ALA A 13 -33.20 44.55 38.62
C ALA A 13 -33.39 43.69 39.86
N VAL A 14 -33.99 42.52 39.69
CA VAL A 14 -34.08 41.47 40.69
C VAL A 14 -32.76 40.69 40.67
N ALA A 15 -32.00 40.73 41.76
CA ALA A 15 -30.76 39.96 41.90
C ALA A 15 -31.06 38.44 41.92
N SER A 16 -30.52 37.68 40.98
CA SER A 16 -30.56 36.22 40.97
C SER A 16 -29.65 35.66 42.08
N PRO A 17 -30.11 34.66 42.83
CA PRO A 17 -29.25 34.02 43.84
C PRO A 17 -28.09 33.25 43.21
N THR A 18 -26.87 33.59 43.61
CA THR A 18 -25.65 32.85 43.25
C THR A 18 -25.68 31.49 43.94
N ILE A 19 -25.94 30.42 43.17
CA ILE A 19 -25.81 29.06 43.68
C ILE A 19 -24.30 28.75 43.70
N ALA A 20 -23.73 28.56 44.89
CA ALA A 20 -22.38 28.09 45.11
C ALA A 20 -22.27 26.64 44.58
N ILE A 21 -21.49 26.44 43.53
CA ILE A 21 -21.12 25.09 43.00
C ILE A 21 -20.10 24.54 44.01
N PRO A 22 -20.33 23.35 44.64
CA PRO A 22 -19.33 22.76 45.52
C PRO A 22 -18.07 22.42 44.70
N GLU A 23 -16.90 22.83 45.20
CA GLU A 23 -15.60 22.42 44.66
C GLU A 23 -15.50 20.91 44.68
N VAL A 24 -15.44 20.28 43.50
CA VAL A 24 -15.10 18.87 43.36
C VAL A 24 -13.62 18.76 43.69
N PRO A 25 -13.18 17.94 44.66
CA PRO A 25 -11.76 17.77 44.94
C PRO A 25 -11.08 17.25 43.66
N GLU A 26 -10.05 17.96 43.20
CA GLU A 26 -9.13 17.46 42.17
C GLU A 26 -8.46 16.18 42.65
N THR A 27 -9.11 15.05 42.46
CA THR A 27 -8.41 13.77 42.44
C THR A 27 -7.46 13.86 41.25
N GLN A 28 -6.18 14.13 41.53
CA GLN A 28 -5.08 13.88 40.60
C GLN A 28 -5.10 12.40 40.24
N ALA A 29 -6.03 12.00 39.38
CA ALA A 29 -5.92 10.78 38.64
C ALA A 29 -4.65 10.95 37.79
N ALA A 30 -3.57 10.29 38.24
CA ALA A 30 -2.33 10.21 37.50
C ALA A 30 -2.71 9.80 36.07
N VAL A 31 -2.76 10.76 35.15
CA VAL A 31 -2.86 10.53 33.72
C VAL A 31 -1.65 9.68 33.41
N ARG A 32 -1.84 8.37 33.35
CA ARG A 32 -0.82 7.44 32.89
C ARG A 32 -0.35 8.02 31.55
N ALA A 33 0.84 8.60 31.56
CA ALA A 33 1.47 9.10 30.34
C ALA A 33 1.42 7.95 29.33
N VAL A 34 0.57 8.11 28.31
CA VAL A 34 0.57 7.20 27.15
C VAL A 34 1.99 7.27 26.65
N PRO A 35 2.74 6.15 26.62
CA PRO A 35 4.13 6.18 26.18
C PRO A 35 4.15 6.87 24.83
N ALA A 36 5.02 7.87 24.66
CA ALA A 36 5.16 8.62 23.43
C ALA A 36 5.33 7.57 22.31
N ARG A 37 4.31 7.42 21.47
CA ARG A 37 4.38 6.49 20.33
C ARG A 37 5.56 6.95 19.51
N LEU A 38 6.54 6.06 19.30
CA LEU A 38 7.72 6.32 18.49
C LEU A 38 7.26 6.96 17.17
N GLU A 39 7.66 8.20 16.95
CA GLU A 39 7.35 8.92 15.73
C GLU A 39 8.17 8.29 14.61
N VAL A 40 7.52 7.49 13.77
CA VAL A 40 8.17 6.94 12.58
C VAL A 40 8.27 8.07 11.56
N ARG A 41 9.47 8.62 11.42
CA ARG A 41 9.77 9.57 10.35
C ARG A 41 10.12 8.78 9.09
N MET A 42 9.30 8.94 8.08
CA MET A 42 9.56 8.42 6.73
C MET A 42 10.13 9.57 5.89
N GLY A 43 10.80 9.23 4.79
CA GLY A 43 11.48 10.19 3.92
C GLY A 43 12.99 10.02 3.96
N ARG A 44 13.65 10.55 2.93
CA ARG A 44 15.08 10.28 2.65
C ARG A 44 16.01 10.73 3.77
N ALA A 45 15.82 11.92 4.28
CA ALA A 45 16.70 12.47 5.32
C ALA A 45 16.71 11.62 6.60
N ALA A 46 15.52 11.18 7.06
CA ALA A 46 15.38 10.32 8.23
C ALA A 46 15.99 8.94 7.99
N SER A 47 15.77 8.36 6.81
CA SER A 47 16.28 7.04 6.44
C SER A 47 17.81 7.04 6.29
N LEU A 48 18.39 8.06 5.65
CA LEU A 48 19.85 8.18 5.52
C LEU A 48 20.53 8.35 6.88
N GLY A 49 19.92 9.08 7.80
CA GLY A 49 20.43 9.24 9.17
C GLY A 49 20.52 7.94 9.96
N ALA A 50 19.67 6.95 9.65
CA ALA A 50 19.68 5.62 10.26
C ALA A 50 20.68 4.64 9.61
N GLY A 51 21.31 5.02 8.47
CA GLY A 51 22.29 4.20 7.76
C GLY A 51 21.72 3.11 6.87
N ILE A 52 22.58 2.21 6.40
CA ILE A 52 22.19 1.10 5.52
C ILE A 52 21.57 -0.03 6.32
N ASN A 53 20.46 -0.56 5.84
CA ASN A 53 19.87 -1.80 6.32
C ASN A 53 20.57 -3.00 5.64
N TRP A 54 21.66 -3.45 6.26
CA TRP A 54 22.51 -4.51 5.72
C TRP A 54 21.77 -5.84 5.50
N LEU A 55 20.79 -6.17 6.36
CA LEU A 55 19.99 -7.38 6.18
C LEU A 55 19.15 -7.28 4.90
N THR A 56 18.43 -6.18 4.73
CA THR A 56 17.61 -5.96 3.53
C THR A 56 18.46 -5.91 2.27
N LEU A 57 19.58 -5.19 2.30
CA LEU A 57 20.53 -5.15 1.18
C LEU A 57 21.04 -6.54 0.83
N GLY A 58 21.47 -7.33 1.83
CA GLY A 58 21.97 -8.70 1.62
C GLY A 58 20.91 -9.62 1.00
N VAL A 59 19.66 -9.53 1.45
CA VAL A 59 18.53 -10.28 0.87
C VAL A 59 18.29 -9.85 -0.58
N ILE A 60 18.22 -8.55 -0.85
CA ILE A 60 18.03 -8.04 -2.22
C ILE A 60 19.13 -8.54 -3.15
N VAL A 61 20.41 -8.44 -2.74
CA VAL A 61 21.55 -8.92 -3.52
C VAL A 61 21.45 -10.45 -3.75
N ALA A 62 21.12 -11.23 -2.73
CA ALA A 62 20.97 -12.68 -2.86
C ALA A 62 19.85 -13.05 -3.88
N PHE A 63 18.73 -12.32 -3.85
CA PHE A 63 17.65 -12.54 -4.82
C PHE A 63 18.07 -12.19 -6.25
N HIS A 64 18.84 -11.13 -6.46
CA HIS A 64 19.37 -10.77 -7.78
C HIS A 64 20.37 -11.80 -8.30
N ILE A 65 21.27 -12.30 -7.44
CA ILE A 65 22.20 -13.39 -7.81
C ILE A 65 21.40 -14.64 -8.20
N GLY A 66 20.38 -15.02 -7.41
CA GLY A 66 19.50 -16.14 -7.73
C GLY A 66 18.72 -15.94 -9.02
N ALA A 67 18.25 -14.71 -9.29
CA ALA A 67 17.56 -14.37 -10.54
C ALA A 67 18.47 -14.51 -11.76
N ILE A 68 19.74 -14.09 -11.67
CA ILE A 68 20.72 -14.29 -12.73
C ILE A 68 21.00 -15.80 -12.92
N ALA A 69 21.19 -16.54 -11.82
CA ALA A 69 21.39 -17.98 -11.87
C ALA A 69 20.20 -18.72 -12.50
N ALA A 70 18.97 -18.23 -12.33
CA ALA A 70 17.76 -18.80 -12.92
C ALA A 70 17.87 -18.92 -14.46
N LEU A 71 18.53 -17.98 -15.13
CA LEU A 71 18.64 -17.94 -16.57
C LEU A 71 19.33 -19.19 -17.15
N PHE A 72 20.20 -19.85 -16.37
CA PHE A 72 20.87 -21.10 -16.75
C PHE A 72 19.99 -22.34 -16.57
N PHE A 73 18.79 -22.18 -16.05
CA PHE A 73 17.82 -23.25 -15.76
C PHE A 73 16.50 -23.04 -16.53
N PHE A 74 16.55 -22.43 -17.71
CA PHE A 74 15.35 -22.17 -18.50
C PHE A 74 14.66 -23.47 -18.95
N THR A 75 13.34 -23.52 -18.77
CA THR A 75 12.40 -24.41 -19.47
C THR A 75 11.06 -23.69 -19.59
N TRP A 76 10.25 -24.06 -20.58
CA TRP A 76 8.91 -23.48 -20.75
C TRP A 76 8.00 -23.72 -19.55
N GLN A 77 8.11 -24.89 -18.91
CA GLN A 77 7.31 -25.22 -17.72
C GLN A 77 7.66 -24.27 -16.56
N ARG A 78 8.95 -23.99 -16.33
CA ARG A 78 9.38 -23.06 -15.28
C ARG A 78 8.94 -21.63 -15.55
N LEU A 79 8.97 -21.19 -16.80
CA LEU A 79 8.45 -19.88 -17.20
C LEU A 79 6.94 -19.79 -16.90
N VAL A 80 6.15 -20.80 -17.28
CA VAL A 80 4.71 -20.81 -17.00
C VAL A 80 4.44 -20.78 -15.49
N VAL A 81 5.13 -21.59 -14.69
CA VAL A 81 4.99 -21.58 -13.22
C VAL A 81 5.34 -20.21 -12.66
N MET A 82 6.44 -19.61 -13.12
CA MET A 82 6.86 -18.27 -12.69
C MET A 82 5.80 -17.22 -13.02
N LEU A 83 5.25 -17.22 -14.24
CA LEU A 83 4.22 -16.26 -14.68
C LEU A 83 2.92 -16.42 -13.88
N VAL A 84 2.47 -17.67 -13.63
CA VAL A 84 1.29 -17.93 -12.81
C VAL A 84 1.49 -17.40 -11.38
N LEU A 85 2.62 -17.72 -10.76
CA LEU A 85 2.95 -17.24 -9.42
C LEU A 85 3.16 -15.73 -9.38
N TYR A 86 3.66 -15.12 -10.46
CA TYR A 86 3.76 -13.68 -10.60
C TYR A 86 2.37 -13.03 -10.55
N VAL A 87 1.43 -13.51 -11.35
CA VAL A 87 0.04 -13.03 -11.34
C VAL A 87 -0.60 -13.20 -9.97
N VAL A 88 -0.41 -14.36 -9.32
CA VAL A 88 -0.92 -14.58 -7.96
C VAL A 88 -0.34 -13.58 -6.95
N ALA A 89 0.96 -13.32 -6.99
CA ALA A 89 1.62 -12.47 -6.02
C ALA A 89 1.39 -10.97 -6.31
N ILE A 90 1.67 -10.52 -7.54
CA ILE A 90 1.61 -9.09 -7.91
C ILE A 90 0.17 -8.65 -8.18
N ASN A 91 -0.58 -9.38 -9.01
CA ASN A 91 -1.93 -8.93 -9.37
C ASN A 91 -2.94 -9.21 -8.26
N VAL A 92 -3.07 -10.47 -7.84
CA VAL A 92 -4.05 -10.83 -6.80
C VAL A 92 -3.61 -10.33 -5.42
N GLY A 93 -2.33 -10.50 -5.07
CA GLY A 93 -1.79 -10.11 -3.77
C GLY A 93 -1.62 -8.60 -3.61
N ILE A 94 -0.76 -7.98 -4.42
CA ILE A 94 -0.46 -6.55 -4.28
C ILE A 94 -1.61 -5.71 -4.87
N GLY A 95 -1.87 -5.81 -6.16
CA GLY A 95 -2.79 -4.91 -6.85
C GLY A 95 -4.23 -5.00 -6.34
N MET A 96 -4.83 -6.19 -6.36
CA MET A 96 -6.21 -6.36 -5.94
C MET A 96 -6.39 -6.26 -4.42
N CYS A 97 -5.47 -6.87 -3.62
CA CYS A 97 -5.64 -6.96 -2.17
C CYS A 97 -4.95 -5.80 -1.42
N TYR A 98 -3.62 -5.76 -1.33
CA TYR A 98 -2.96 -4.74 -0.51
C TYR A 98 -3.31 -3.33 -0.96
N HIS A 99 -3.28 -3.07 -2.25
CA HIS A 99 -3.52 -1.76 -2.81
C HIS A 99 -5.01 -1.39 -2.81
N ARG A 100 -5.82 -2.05 -3.65
CA ARG A 100 -7.21 -1.61 -3.90
C ARG A 100 -8.19 -2.02 -2.80
N LEU A 101 -7.97 -3.17 -2.11
CA LEU A 101 -8.85 -3.63 -1.04
C LEU A 101 -8.47 -3.08 0.33
N LEU A 102 -7.22 -3.28 0.78
CA LEU A 102 -6.82 -2.93 2.16
C LEU A 102 -6.44 -1.47 2.31
N THR A 103 -5.73 -0.86 1.33
CA THR A 103 -5.32 0.54 1.42
C THR A 103 -6.49 1.47 1.12
N HIS A 104 -7.06 1.35 -0.07
CA HIS A 104 -8.02 2.33 -0.60
C HIS A 104 -9.48 1.98 -0.38
N ARG A 105 -9.77 0.76 0.10
CA ARG A 105 -11.16 0.33 0.33
C ARG A 105 -12.06 0.45 -0.91
N GLY A 106 -11.47 0.34 -2.11
CA GLY A 106 -12.17 0.46 -3.38
C GLY A 106 -13.21 -0.63 -3.65
N TRP A 107 -13.16 -1.73 -2.88
CA TRP A 107 -14.13 -2.81 -2.89
C TRP A 107 -14.10 -3.59 -1.58
N GLN A 108 -15.02 -4.53 -1.41
CA GLN A 108 -15.11 -5.37 -0.21
C GLN A 108 -15.13 -6.85 -0.57
N ALA A 109 -14.50 -7.69 0.23
CA ALA A 109 -14.46 -9.14 0.12
C ALA A 109 -14.91 -9.82 1.41
N PRO A 110 -15.37 -11.10 1.35
CA PRO A 110 -15.48 -11.95 2.54
C PRO A 110 -14.09 -12.10 3.20
N LYS A 111 -14.06 -12.17 4.53
CA LYS A 111 -12.78 -12.20 5.30
C LYS A 111 -11.86 -13.35 4.91
N TRP A 112 -12.39 -14.52 4.62
CA TRP A 112 -11.55 -15.65 4.18
C TRP A 112 -10.80 -15.36 2.87
N LEU A 113 -11.46 -14.67 1.89
CA LEU A 113 -10.84 -14.28 0.63
C LEU A 113 -9.82 -13.15 0.85
N GLU A 114 -10.17 -12.15 1.67
CA GLU A 114 -9.26 -11.07 2.06
C GLU A 114 -7.97 -11.62 2.70
N TYR A 115 -8.09 -12.63 3.57
CA TYR A 115 -6.93 -13.29 4.20
C TYR A 115 -6.12 -14.11 3.20
N ALA A 116 -6.78 -14.90 2.36
CA ALA A 116 -6.09 -15.69 1.32
C ALA A 116 -5.29 -14.79 0.36
N MET A 117 -5.91 -13.72 -0.13
CA MET A 117 -5.24 -12.75 -1.00
C MET A 117 -4.09 -12.01 -0.28
N SER A 118 -4.24 -11.75 1.03
CA SER A 118 -3.15 -11.14 1.83
C SER A 118 -1.94 -12.09 1.97
N VAL A 119 -2.18 -13.39 2.06
CA VAL A 119 -1.09 -14.40 2.01
C VAL A 119 -0.42 -14.39 0.63
N CYS A 120 -1.20 -14.30 -0.46
CA CYS A 120 -0.63 -14.18 -1.81
C CYS A 120 0.29 -12.94 -1.94
N ALA A 121 -0.08 -11.82 -1.32
CA ALA A 121 0.74 -10.61 -1.34
C ALA A 121 2.10 -10.80 -0.67
N THR A 122 2.18 -11.56 0.43
CA THR A 122 3.47 -11.81 1.10
C THR A 122 4.45 -12.64 0.26
N LEU A 123 3.99 -13.30 -0.80
CA LEU A 123 4.87 -13.98 -1.74
C LEU A 123 5.79 -13.04 -2.52
N THR A 124 5.51 -11.74 -2.55
CA THR A 124 6.34 -10.72 -3.24
C THR A 124 7.59 -10.33 -2.45
N LEU A 125 7.66 -10.66 -1.16
CA LEU A 125 8.70 -10.18 -0.22
C LEU A 125 8.66 -8.65 0.02
N GLU A 126 7.56 -7.98 -0.30
CA GLU A 126 7.36 -6.53 -0.07
C GLU A 126 6.93 -6.21 1.38
N GLY A 127 6.93 -7.19 2.26
CA GLY A 127 6.52 -7.05 3.65
C GLY A 127 5.10 -7.52 3.93
N GLY A 128 4.71 -7.42 5.20
CA GLY A 128 3.36 -7.77 5.64
C GLY A 128 2.34 -6.66 5.43
N PRO A 129 1.04 -6.96 5.62
CA PRO A 129 -0.04 -6.01 5.30
C PRO A 129 0.04 -4.70 6.09
N ILE A 130 0.47 -4.70 7.36
CA ILE A 130 0.57 -3.48 8.16
C ILE A 130 1.67 -2.56 7.61
N PHE A 131 2.84 -3.10 7.27
CA PHE A 131 3.93 -2.31 6.70
C PHE A 131 3.53 -1.72 5.34
N TRP A 132 3.09 -2.58 4.42
CA TRP A 132 2.79 -2.17 3.05
C TRP A 132 1.69 -1.12 2.99
N VAL A 133 0.56 -1.38 3.66
CA VAL A 133 -0.61 -0.48 3.67
C VAL A 133 -0.31 0.83 4.38
N ALA A 134 0.43 0.80 5.50
CA ALA A 134 0.82 2.02 6.22
C ALA A 134 1.73 2.90 5.36
N THR A 135 2.76 2.32 4.74
CA THR A 135 3.68 3.04 3.85
C THR A 135 2.93 3.69 2.70
N HIS A 136 2.01 2.96 2.06
CA HIS A 136 1.25 3.48 0.93
C HIS A 136 0.23 4.57 1.33
N ARG A 137 -0.42 4.45 2.51
CA ARG A 137 -1.27 5.53 3.04
C ARG A 137 -0.47 6.79 3.37
N VAL A 138 0.75 6.65 3.90
CA VAL A 138 1.66 7.78 4.14
C VAL A 138 2.08 8.42 2.82
N HIS A 139 2.41 7.62 1.79
CA HIS A 139 2.69 8.13 0.45
C HIS A 139 1.53 8.98 -0.07
N HIS A 140 0.28 8.51 -0.02
CA HIS A 140 -0.87 9.31 -0.48
C HIS A 140 -1.10 10.60 0.33
N GLN A 141 -0.76 10.60 1.63
CA GLN A 141 -0.86 11.81 2.46
C GLN A 141 0.20 12.86 2.11
N HIS A 142 1.39 12.41 1.74
CA HIS A 142 2.58 13.24 1.51
C HIS A 142 3.11 13.19 0.08
N SER A 143 2.35 12.63 -0.86
CA SER A 143 2.82 12.33 -2.21
C SER A 143 3.65 13.45 -2.83
N ASP A 144 4.90 13.14 -3.17
CA ASP A 144 5.92 14.03 -3.72
C ASP A 144 6.28 15.24 -2.84
N ARG A 145 6.10 15.11 -1.51
CA ARG A 145 6.42 16.14 -0.51
C ARG A 145 7.29 15.56 0.59
N GLU A 146 7.71 16.44 1.50
CA GLU A 146 8.40 16.01 2.72
C GLU A 146 7.57 15.00 3.50
N GLY A 147 8.18 13.89 3.89
CA GLY A 147 7.53 12.77 4.57
C GLY A 147 7.05 11.64 3.65
N ASP A 148 7.07 11.83 2.35
CA ASP A 148 6.87 10.74 1.40
C ASP A 148 8.04 9.75 1.46
N PRO A 149 7.78 8.43 1.70
CA PRO A 149 8.86 7.45 1.81
C PRO A 149 9.68 7.30 0.53
N HIS A 150 9.11 7.51 -0.64
CA HIS A 150 9.73 7.15 -1.92
C HIS A 150 9.49 8.17 -3.05
N THR A 151 9.47 9.46 -2.73
CA THR A 151 9.32 10.48 -3.77
C THR A 151 10.51 10.53 -4.73
N PRO A 152 10.30 10.54 -6.06
CA PRO A 152 11.36 10.74 -7.04
C PRO A 152 11.98 12.15 -7.02
N ARG A 153 11.35 13.13 -6.38
CA ARG A 153 11.94 14.46 -6.16
C ARG A 153 13.23 14.40 -5.35
N GLU A 154 13.36 13.35 -4.53
CA GLU A 154 14.59 13.06 -3.79
C GLU A 154 15.55 12.15 -4.57
N GLY A 155 15.23 11.82 -5.82
CA GLY A 155 16.01 11.01 -6.75
C GLY A 155 15.29 9.75 -7.21
N GLY A 156 15.34 9.45 -8.52
CA GLY A 156 14.69 8.25 -9.08
C GLY A 156 15.22 6.93 -8.50
N GLY A 157 16.52 6.84 -8.22
CA GLY A 157 17.11 5.67 -7.55
C GLY A 157 16.65 5.52 -6.09
N TRP A 158 16.42 6.65 -5.40
CA TRP A 158 15.81 6.66 -4.08
C TRP A 158 14.40 6.07 -4.14
N ALA A 159 13.54 6.62 -4.99
CA ALA A 159 12.16 6.17 -5.13
C ALA A 159 12.04 4.71 -5.58
N HIS A 160 12.97 4.25 -6.42
CA HIS A 160 12.98 2.88 -6.92
C HIS A 160 13.35 1.87 -5.83
N ALA A 161 14.53 1.98 -5.24
CA ALA A 161 15.04 0.97 -4.29
C ALA A 161 15.72 1.57 -3.04
N GLY A 162 16.21 2.82 -3.12
CA GLY A 162 16.98 3.43 -2.04
C GLY A 162 16.20 3.49 -0.74
N TRP A 163 14.92 3.82 -0.78
CA TRP A 163 14.05 3.97 0.39
C TRP A 163 13.86 2.68 1.22
N ILE A 164 14.13 1.50 0.64
CA ILE A 164 14.10 0.21 1.34
C ILE A 164 15.50 -0.18 1.84
N ILE A 165 16.53 0.19 1.09
CA ILE A 165 17.92 -0.16 1.42
C ILE A 165 18.44 0.67 2.59
N TRP A 166 17.99 1.93 2.70
CA TRP A 166 18.40 2.84 3.77
C TRP A 166 17.32 2.93 4.85
N GLY A 167 17.75 3.07 6.09
CA GLY A 167 16.87 3.24 7.23
C GLY A 167 16.64 1.97 8.05
N ASN A 168 15.80 2.09 9.06
CA ASN A 168 15.43 0.94 9.90
C ASN A 168 14.45 0.03 9.18
N ALA A 169 14.61 -1.29 9.37
CA ALA A 169 13.67 -2.27 8.87
C ALA A 169 12.31 -2.12 9.57
N LEU A 170 11.40 -1.36 8.97
CA LEU A 170 10.05 -1.12 9.50
C LEU A 170 9.11 -2.32 9.33
N HIS A 171 9.50 -3.31 8.53
CA HIS A 171 8.68 -4.48 8.19
C HIS A 171 8.12 -5.25 9.40
N ALA A 172 8.86 -5.29 10.51
CA ALA A 172 8.45 -5.93 11.75
C ALA A 172 7.90 -4.97 12.81
N GLN A 173 7.92 -3.65 12.57
CA GLN A 173 7.49 -2.64 13.55
C GLN A 173 5.99 -2.34 13.44
N THR A 174 5.16 -3.37 13.62
CA THR A 174 3.70 -3.27 13.47
C THR A 174 3.08 -2.21 14.39
N THR A 175 3.57 -2.09 15.63
CA THR A 175 3.06 -1.13 16.61
C THR A 175 3.35 0.32 16.22
N ALA A 176 4.54 0.59 15.69
CA ALA A 176 4.92 1.94 15.25
C ALA A 176 4.12 2.40 14.03
N LEU A 177 3.80 1.47 13.13
CA LEU A 177 3.02 1.72 11.91
C LEU A 177 1.50 1.65 12.14
N GLY A 178 1.04 1.03 13.22
CA GLY A 178 -0.38 0.79 13.50
C GLY A 178 -1.25 2.05 13.52
N ARG A 179 -0.67 3.22 13.86
CA ARG A 179 -1.39 4.51 13.83
C ARG A 179 -1.92 4.88 12.43
N TYR A 180 -1.25 4.44 11.37
CA TYR A 180 -1.69 4.67 9.99
C TYR A 180 -2.70 3.63 9.50
N VAL A 181 -2.77 2.49 10.18
CA VAL A 181 -3.61 1.34 9.81
C VAL A 181 -4.34 0.75 11.03
N PRO A 182 -5.07 1.56 11.83
CA PRO A 182 -5.73 1.07 13.05
C PRO A 182 -6.77 -0.02 12.76
N ASP A 183 -7.28 -0.07 11.56
CA ASP A 183 -8.19 -1.09 11.04
C ASP A 183 -7.50 -2.46 10.85
N LEU A 184 -6.22 -2.47 10.47
CA LEU A 184 -5.43 -3.71 10.34
C LEU A 184 -4.78 -4.12 11.66
N GLU A 185 -4.28 -3.16 12.44
CA GLU A 185 -3.62 -3.41 13.73
C GLU A 185 -4.53 -4.13 14.73
N ARG A 186 -5.84 -3.86 14.71
CA ARG A 186 -6.82 -4.54 15.55
C ARG A 186 -7.10 -5.99 15.16
N ASN A 187 -6.68 -6.41 13.98
CA ASN A 187 -6.93 -7.75 13.46
C ASN A 187 -5.72 -8.66 13.70
N ARG A 188 -5.90 -9.69 14.56
CA ARG A 188 -4.83 -10.63 14.95
C ARG A 188 -4.19 -11.35 13.77
N PHE A 189 -4.94 -11.61 12.68
CA PHE A 189 -4.41 -12.24 11.48
C PHE A 189 -3.40 -11.32 10.77
N TYR A 190 -3.73 -10.03 10.59
CA TYR A 190 -2.81 -9.09 9.94
C TYR A 190 -1.57 -8.81 10.77
N VAL A 191 -1.70 -8.73 12.10
CA VAL A 191 -0.55 -8.62 13.01
C VAL A 191 0.36 -9.85 12.88
N TRP A 192 -0.23 -11.05 12.90
CA TRP A 192 0.51 -12.30 12.72
C TRP A 192 1.18 -12.35 11.35
N LEU A 193 0.44 -12.10 10.28
CA LEU A 193 0.97 -12.13 8.90
C LEU A 193 2.05 -11.06 8.68
N SER A 194 1.94 -9.88 9.33
CA SER A 194 2.99 -8.86 9.24
C SER A 194 4.27 -9.29 9.94
N LYS A 195 4.17 -9.95 11.08
CA LYS A 195 5.34 -10.46 11.81
C LYS A 195 6.03 -11.61 11.07
N TYR A 196 5.26 -12.46 10.42
CA TYR A 196 5.72 -13.71 9.81
C TYR A 196 5.55 -13.72 8.28
N HIS A 197 5.59 -12.54 7.63
CA HIS A 197 5.36 -12.38 6.20
C HIS A 197 6.31 -13.16 5.29
N TRP A 198 7.46 -13.56 5.80
CA TRP A 198 8.46 -14.39 5.08
C TRP A 198 8.06 -15.87 5.02
N ILE A 199 7.20 -16.38 5.92
CA ILE A 199 6.84 -17.80 5.99
C ILE A 199 6.14 -18.29 4.71
N PRO A 200 5.10 -17.61 4.15
CA PRO A 200 4.44 -18.11 2.95
C PRO A 200 5.40 -18.25 1.77
N LEU A 201 6.34 -17.31 1.58
CA LEU A 201 7.34 -17.41 0.53
C LEU A 201 8.29 -18.60 0.76
N THR A 202 8.75 -18.83 2.00
CA THR A 202 9.60 -19.96 2.35
C THR A 202 8.90 -21.30 2.09
N VAL A 203 7.64 -21.42 2.51
CA VAL A 203 6.82 -22.62 2.25
C VAL A 203 6.62 -22.83 0.76
N SER A 204 6.31 -21.77 0.01
CA SER A 204 6.20 -21.84 -1.46
C SER A 204 7.49 -22.31 -2.10
N GLY A 205 8.64 -21.81 -1.63
CA GLY A 205 9.97 -22.23 -2.10
C GLY A 205 10.24 -23.70 -1.83
N ALA A 206 9.94 -24.19 -0.62
CA ALA A 206 10.09 -25.59 -0.25
C ALA A 206 9.18 -26.50 -1.10
N LEU A 207 7.93 -26.09 -1.35
CA LEU A 207 7.01 -26.85 -2.22
C LEU A 207 7.52 -26.90 -3.65
N LEU A 208 7.98 -25.79 -4.22
CA LEU A 208 8.53 -25.73 -5.58
C LEU A 208 9.78 -26.61 -5.71
N PHE A 209 10.66 -26.56 -4.71
CA PHE A 209 11.84 -27.43 -4.67
C PHE A 209 11.43 -28.91 -4.63
N GLY A 210 10.51 -29.29 -3.75
CA GLY A 210 10.02 -30.67 -3.63
C GLY A 210 9.35 -31.17 -4.91
N LEU A 211 8.44 -30.37 -5.50
CA LEU A 211 7.81 -30.70 -6.78
C LEU A 211 8.85 -30.87 -7.91
N GLY A 212 9.81 -29.97 -7.97
CA GLY A 212 10.90 -30.06 -8.93
C GLY A 212 11.76 -31.31 -8.75
N TRP A 213 12.03 -31.68 -7.49
CA TRP A 213 12.76 -32.89 -7.16
C TRP A 213 12.03 -34.16 -7.63
N LEU A 214 10.74 -34.24 -7.34
CA LEU A 214 9.91 -35.36 -7.79
C LEU A 214 9.78 -35.44 -9.31
N ALA A 215 9.75 -34.30 -10.00
CA ALA A 215 9.62 -34.25 -11.46
C ALA A 215 10.91 -34.54 -12.24
N GLY A 216 12.10 -34.32 -11.67
CA GLY A 216 13.35 -34.47 -12.43
C GLY A 216 14.62 -34.32 -11.59
N GLY A 217 14.54 -34.66 -10.29
CA GLY A 217 15.70 -34.68 -9.36
C GLY A 217 16.26 -33.29 -9.09
N TRP A 218 17.50 -33.25 -8.64
CA TRP A 218 18.20 -32.07 -8.14
C TRP A 218 18.15 -30.86 -9.12
N ARG A 219 18.51 -31.08 -10.38
CA ARG A 219 18.56 -30.00 -11.38
C ARG A 219 17.17 -29.35 -11.60
N SER A 220 16.13 -30.17 -11.58
CA SER A 220 14.75 -29.66 -11.70
C SER A 220 14.32 -28.92 -10.44
N ALA A 221 14.66 -29.42 -9.25
CA ALA A 221 14.37 -28.78 -7.97
C ALA A 221 14.99 -27.37 -7.87
N VAL A 222 16.28 -27.27 -8.14
CA VAL A 222 17.00 -25.98 -8.15
C VAL A 222 16.38 -25.02 -9.19
N GLY A 223 16.10 -25.51 -10.40
CA GLY A 223 15.50 -24.68 -11.44
C GLY A 223 14.11 -24.17 -11.06
N MET A 224 13.24 -24.99 -10.44
CA MET A 224 11.93 -24.57 -9.95
C MET A 224 12.03 -23.51 -8.85
N LEU A 225 12.96 -23.68 -7.92
CA LEU A 225 13.22 -22.70 -6.86
C LEU A 225 13.72 -21.37 -7.44
N LEU A 226 14.70 -21.42 -8.33
CA LEU A 226 15.29 -20.21 -8.93
C LEU A 226 14.26 -19.41 -9.76
N TRP A 227 13.45 -20.07 -10.56
CA TRP A 227 12.41 -19.40 -11.37
C TRP A 227 11.23 -18.96 -10.54
N GLY A 228 10.66 -19.85 -9.70
CA GLY A 228 9.42 -19.60 -8.96
C GLY A 228 9.60 -18.70 -7.74
N VAL A 229 10.83 -18.56 -7.22
CA VAL A 229 11.11 -17.70 -6.07
C VAL A 229 12.05 -16.56 -6.49
N PHE A 230 13.31 -16.82 -6.81
CA PHE A 230 14.32 -15.78 -6.96
C PHE A 230 14.03 -14.84 -8.13
N LEU A 231 13.84 -15.37 -9.34
CA LEU A 231 13.57 -14.57 -10.53
C LEU A 231 12.21 -13.87 -10.41
N ARG A 232 11.16 -14.61 -10.01
CA ARG A 232 9.82 -14.06 -9.87
C ARG A 232 9.77 -12.91 -8.85
N VAL A 233 10.36 -13.07 -7.65
CA VAL A 233 10.38 -12.03 -6.62
C VAL A 233 11.18 -10.82 -7.11
N THR A 234 12.36 -11.03 -7.71
CA THR A 234 13.16 -9.93 -8.25
C THR A 234 12.39 -9.12 -9.28
N LEU A 235 11.74 -9.77 -10.25
CA LEU A 235 10.90 -9.08 -11.24
C LEU A 235 9.71 -8.36 -10.60
N GLY A 236 9.07 -8.97 -9.60
CA GLY A 236 7.96 -8.38 -8.86
C GLY A 236 8.37 -7.13 -8.10
N LEU A 237 9.47 -7.17 -7.38
CA LEU A 237 10.03 -6.02 -6.65
C LEU A 237 10.29 -4.85 -7.59
N HIS A 238 10.98 -5.09 -8.72
CA HIS A 238 11.21 -4.03 -9.70
C HIS A 238 9.91 -3.51 -10.30
N ALA A 239 8.92 -4.35 -10.59
CA ALA A 239 7.64 -3.92 -11.13
C ALA A 239 6.92 -2.97 -10.15
N THR A 240 6.86 -3.30 -8.86
CA THR A 240 6.28 -2.43 -7.83
C THR A 240 7.10 -1.15 -7.62
N TRP A 241 8.44 -1.25 -7.59
CA TRP A 241 9.30 -0.08 -7.46
C TRP A 241 9.23 0.87 -8.67
N LEU A 242 8.91 0.36 -9.85
CA LEU A 242 8.63 1.19 -11.03
C LEU A 242 7.32 1.99 -10.87
N VAL A 243 6.35 1.46 -10.14
CA VAL A 243 5.16 2.26 -9.78
C VAL A 243 5.57 3.46 -8.91
N ASN A 244 6.48 3.28 -7.95
CA ASN A 244 6.93 4.37 -7.09
C ASN A 244 7.83 5.40 -7.83
N SER A 245 8.62 4.96 -8.80
CA SER A 245 9.60 5.79 -9.51
C SER A 245 9.10 6.25 -10.88
N ALA A 246 8.97 5.34 -11.82
CA ALA A 246 8.68 5.65 -13.23
C ALA A 246 7.33 6.36 -13.42
N THR A 247 6.31 6.00 -12.63
CA THR A 247 4.97 6.61 -12.75
C THR A 247 4.86 7.99 -12.07
N HIS A 248 5.89 8.47 -11.40
CA HIS A 248 6.03 9.86 -10.97
C HIS A 248 7.04 10.66 -11.80
N MET A 249 7.77 9.99 -12.71
CA MET A 249 8.78 10.64 -13.56
C MET A 249 8.35 10.71 -15.02
N TRP A 250 7.74 9.65 -15.55
CA TRP A 250 7.48 9.48 -16.99
C TRP A 250 6.06 9.00 -17.26
N GLY A 251 5.45 9.58 -18.29
CA GLY A 251 4.12 9.22 -18.74
C GLY A 251 3.22 10.42 -18.98
N SER A 252 1.95 10.16 -19.28
CA SER A 252 0.94 11.19 -19.49
C SER A 252 0.24 11.58 -18.18
N ARG A 253 -0.29 12.80 -18.13
CA ARG A 253 -1.18 13.24 -17.04
C ARG A 253 -2.56 13.52 -17.63
N ARG A 254 -3.55 12.81 -17.12
CA ARG A 254 -4.95 13.04 -17.48
C ARG A 254 -5.60 14.03 -16.54
N PHE A 255 -5.25 13.95 -15.27
CA PHE A 255 -5.82 14.78 -14.21
C PHE A 255 -4.74 15.69 -13.61
N GLU A 256 -5.15 16.88 -13.21
CA GLU A 256 -4.33 17.79 -12.40
C GLU A 256 -4.37 17.31 -10.95
N THR A 257 -3.37 16.55 -10.55
CA THR A 257 -3.16 16.12 -9.17
C THR A 257 -2.14 17.03 -8.46
N ARG A 258 -2.09 16.98 -7.12
CA ARG A 258 -1.15 17.79 -6.31
C ARG A 258 0.27 17.23 -6.30
N ASP A 259 0.47 16.08 -6.93
CA ASP A 259 1.69 15.29 -7.04
C ASP A 259 2.14 15.19 -8.50
N ASP A 260 3.24 14.46 -8.74
CA ASP A 260 3.82 14.28 -10.07
C ASP A 260 3.35 12.98 -10.76
N SER A 261 2.31 12.32 -10.21
CA SER A 261 1.80 11.05 -10.74
C SER A 261 1.44 11.11 -12.22
N ARG A 262 1.75 10.06 -12.96
CA ARG A 262 1.58 9.91 -14.41
C ARG A 262 1.04 8.55 -14.78
N ASN A 263 0.30 8.49 -15.86
CA ASN A 263 -0.12 7.23 -16.48
C ASN A 263 1.01 6.71 -17.36
N ASN A 264 1.51 5.53 -17.02
CA ASN A 264 2.59 4.86 -17.71
C ASN A 264 2.14 3.47 -18.17
N TRP A 265 1.89 3.30 -19.48
CA TRP A 265 1.28 2.11 -20.04
C TRP A 265 2.12 0.83 -19.88
N TRP A 266 3.45 0.92 -20.03
CA TRP A 266 4.31 -0.25 -19.89
C TRP A 266 4.45 -0.72 -18.44
N VAL A 267 4.46 0.22 -17.46
CA VAL A 267 4.36 -0.13 -16.04
C VAL A 267 2.99 -0.76 -15.75
N ALA A 268 1.91 -0.23 -16.34
CA ALA A 268 0.57 -0.80 -16.17
C ALA A 268 0.49 -2.26 -16.68
N LEU A 269 1.14 -2.59 -17.79
CA LEU A 269 1.22 -3.96 -18.28
C LEU A 269 1.96 -4.88 -17.31
N LEU A 270 3.08 -4.43 -16.76
CA LEU A 270 3.87 -5.22 -15.81
C LEU A 270 3.13 -5.45 -14.49
N THR A 271 2.31 -4.50 -14.04
CA THR A 271 1.70 -4.50 -12.71
C THR A 271 0.19 -4.78 -12.74
N GLY A 272 -0.36 -5.10 -13.91
CA GLY A 272 -1.79 -5.38 -14.08
C GLY A 272 -2.70 -4.17 -13.87
N GLY A 273 -2.21 -2.97 -14.17
CA GLY A 273 -2.99 -1.74 -14.14
C GLY A 273 -2.51 -0.65 -13.16
N GLU A 274 -1.54 -0.95 -12.27
CA GLU A 274 -1.08 0.04 -11.28
C GLU A 274 -0.30 1.20 -11.92
N GLY A 275 0.20 1.03 -13.16
CA GLY A 275 0.83 2.11 -13.93
C GLY A 275 -0.13 3.19 -14.45
N TRP A 276 -1.46 3.02 -14.34
CA TRP A 276 -2.45 4.10 -14.55
C TRP A 276 -2.51 5.02 -13.33
N HIS A 277 -1.37 5.51 -12.94
CA HIS A 277 -1.11 6.05 -11.61
C HIS A 277 -1.66 7.46 -11.40
N ASN A 278 -1.68 8.31 -12.44
CA ASN A 278 -2.34 9.62 -12.37
C ASN A 278 -3.87 9.46 -12.25
N ASN A 279 -4.46 8.48 -12.94
CA ASN A 279 -5.88 8.17 -12.74
C ASN A 279 -6.16 7.73 -11.31
N HIS A 280 -5.26 6.88 -10.75
CA HIS A 280 -5.36 6.39 -9.39
C HIS A 280 -5.21 7.52 -8.36
N HIS A 281 -4.22 8.39 -8.48
CA HIS A 281 -4.02 9.52 -7.56
C HIS A 281 -5.17 10.53 -7.62
N ALA A 282 -5.82 10.70 -8.78
CA ALA A 282 -7.02 11.52 -8.92
C ALA A 282 -8.26 10.86 -8.29
N HIS A 283 -8.34 9.52 -8.30
CA HIS A 283 -9.48 8.76 -7.82
C HIS A 283 -9.04 7.55 -6.96
N PRO A 284 -8.44 7.77 -5.78
CA PRO A 284 -7.78 6.70 -5.02
C PRO A 284 -8.74 5.59 -4.56
N VAL A 285 -10.01 5.88 -4.32
CA VAL A 285 -11.03 4.89 -3.92
C VAL A 285 -11.52 4.05 -5.10
N SER A 286 -11.19 4.42 -6.36
CA SER A 286 -11.63 3.63 -7.51
C SER A 286 -10.95 2.27 -7.56
N ALA A 287 -11.73 1.20 -7.63
CA ALA A 287 -11.21 -0.15 -7.87
C ALA A 287 -10.72 -0.34 -9.32
N ARG A 288 -11.06 0.57 -10.24
CA ARG A 288 -10.63 0.60 -11.63
C ARG A 288 -9.66 1.77 -11.82
N HIS A 289 -8.42 1.48 -12.23
CA HIS A 289 -7.42 2.49 -12.54
C HIS A 289 -7.35 2.83 -14.03
N GLY A 290 -7.56 1.85 -14.91
CA GLY A 290 -7.69 2.09 -16.35
C GLY A 290 -9.07 2.65 -16.68
N LEU A 291 -9.20 3.98 -16.78
CA LEU A 291 -10.50 4.65 -16.98
C LEU A 291 -10.92 4.69 -18.45
N ALA A 292 -9.98 4.82 -19.38
CA ALA A 292 -10.27 4.75 -20.81
C ALA A 292 -10.38 3.29 -21.30
N TRP A 293 -11.05 3.08 -22.43
CA TRP A 293 -11.27 1.73 -22.98
C TRP A 293 -9.98 0.99 -23.37
N TYR A 294 -8.92 1.74 -23.76
CA TYR A 294 -7.60 1.22 -24.13
C TYR A 294 -6.65 1.05 -22.93
N GLU A 295 -7.04 1.50 -21.77
CA GLU A 295 -6.25 1.39 -20.54
C GLU A 295 -6.48 0.01 -19.91
N ILE A 296 -5.65 -0.94 -20.30
CA ILE A 296 -5.73 -2.33 -19.83
C ILE A 296 -5.48 -2.40 -18.33
N ASP A 297 -6.45 -2.95 -17.58
CA ASP A 297 -6.41 -3.07 -16.12
C ASP A 297 -6.86 -4.49 -15.68
N PRO A 298 -5.98 -5.49 -15.79
CA PRO A 298 -6.27 -6.88 -15.39
C PRO A 298 -6.67 -7.02 -13.93
N ASN A 299 -6.13 -6.19 -13.02
CA ASN A 299 -6.51 -6.20 -11.61
C ASN A 299 -8.00 -5.86 -11.44
N TYR A 300 -8.49 -4.85 -12.17
CA TYR A 300 -9.92 -4.56 -12.17
C TYR A 300 -10.75 -5.66 -12.81
N TRP A 301 -10.27 -6.29 -13.88
CA TRP A 301 -10.99 -7.43 -14.48
C TRP A 301 -11.15 -8.58 -13.48
N GLY A 302 -10.13 -8.87 -12.67
CA GLY A 302 -10.22 -9.84 -11.59
C GLY A 302 -11.27 -9.46 -10.54
N ILE A 303 -11.28 -8.18 -10.08
CA ILE A 303 -12.29 -7.67 -9.14
C ILE A 303 -13.70 -7.74 -9.76
N TRP A 304 -13.85 -7.40 -11.03
CA TRP A 304 -15.11 -7.48 -11.75
C TRP A 304 -15.62 -8.93 -11.84
N LEU A 305 -14.74 -9.89 -12.16
CA LEU A 305 -15.11 -11.32 -12.17
C LEU A 305 -15.56 -11.78 -10.78
N LEU A 306 -14.84 -11.41 -9.72
CA LEU A 306 -15.24 -11.71 -8.35
C LEU A 306 -16.61 -11.08 -8.00
N SER A 307 -16.94 -9.92 -8.56
CA SER A 307 -18.24 -9.29 -8.34
C SER A 307 -19.39 -10.07 -8.99
N LYS A 308 -19.15 -10.70 -10.13
CA LYS A 308 -20.16 -11.53 -10.82
C LYS A 308 -20.53 -12.79 -10.05
N VAL A 309 -19.61 -13.29 -9.21
CA VAL A 309 -19.86 -14.45 -8.33
C VAL A 309 -20.14 -14.05 -6.88
N GLY A 310 -20.41 -12.75 -6.61
CA GLY A 310 -20.79 -12.24 -5.28
C GLY A 310 -19.64 -12.14 -4.26
N LEU A 311 -18.41 -12.39 -4.67
CA LEU A 311 -17.21 -12.33 -3.81
C LEU A 311 -16.62 -10.92 -3.71
N ALA A 312 -16.83 -10.05 -4.68
CA ALA A 312 -16.53 -8.61 -4.57
C ALA A 312 -17.83 -7.82 -4.42
N ARG A 313 -17.90 -6.99 -3.39
CA ARG A 313 -19.07 -6.16 -3.06
C ARG A 313 -18.66 -4.70 -2.96
N ARG A 314 -19.61 -3.76 -3.11
CA ARG A 314 -19.38 -2.31 -3.02
C ARG A 314 -18.17 -1.89 -3.84
N VAL A 315 -18.11 -2.30 -5.11
CA VAL A 315 -17.02 -1.97 -6.01
C VAL A 315 -17.20 -0.53 -6.46
N HIS A 316 -16.31 0.34 -6.00
CA HIS A 316 -16.29 1.75 -6.41
C HIS A 316 -15.55 1.88 -7.74
N VAL A 317 -16.15 2.57 -8.69
CA VAL A 317 -15.54 2.85 -10.00
C VAL A 317 -15.72 4.33 -10.30
N ALA A 318 -14.61 5.04 -10.51
CA ALA A 318 -14.66 6.42 -10.93
C ALA A 318 -15.29 6.53 -12.31
N GLN A 319 -16.19 7.49 -12.47
CA GLN A 319 -16.72 7.85 -13.78
C GLN A 319 -15.77 8.83 -14.44
N PHE A 320 -15.36 8.53 -15.67
CA PHE A 320 -14.56 9.40 -16.49
C PHE A 320 -15.43 10.03 -17.56
N ASP A 321 -15.58 11.35 -17.49
CA ASP A 321 -16.19 12.14 -18.54
C ASP A 321 -15.09 12.80 -19.38
N PRO A 322 -14.92 12.41 -20.65
CA PRO A 322 -13.90 13.02 -21.52
C PRO A 322 -14.11 14.52 -21.73
N ALA A 323 -15.34 15.01 -21.61
CA ALA A 323 -15.69 16.43 -21.77
C ALA A 323 -15.36 17.26 -20.52
N ASN A 324 -15.23 16.60 -19.34
CA ASN A 324 -14.87 17.26 -18.07
C ASN A 324 -13.82 16.41 -17.32
N PRO A 325 -12.53 16.52 -17.69
CA PRO A 325 -11.46 15.70 -17.13
C PRO A 325 -11.08 16.05 -15.69
N ARG A 326 -11.72 17.03 -15.06
CA ARG A 326 -11.45 17.38 -13.67
C ARG A 326 -11.95 16.26 -12.75
N PRO A 327 -11.19 15.84 -11.70
CA PRO A 327 -11.77 15.00 -10.67
C PRO A 327 -12.97 15.71 -10.06
N ALA A 328 -14.07 14.97 -9.87
CA ALA A 328 -15.18 15.49 -9.08
C ALA A 328 -14.61 15.91 -7.72
N GLY A 329 -14.70 17.20 -7.42
CA GLY A 329 -14.12 17.76 -6.21
C GLY A 329 -14.62 17.00 -4.97
N ASN A 330 -13.72 16.63 -4.09
CA ASN A 330 -14.00 16.23 -2.71
C ASN A 330 -14.30 17.48 -1.90
#